data_556880c9fc141e090e74495581c8891d
#
_entry.id   556880c9fc141e090e74495581c8891d
#
_cell.length_a   1.000
_cell.length_b   1.000
_cell.length_c   1.000
_cell.angle_alpha   90.00
_cell.angle_beta   90.00
_cell.angle_gamma   90.00
#
_symmetry.space_group_name_H-M   'P 1'
#
loop_
_entity.id
_entity.type
_entity.pdbx_description
1 polymer ?
#
loop_
_entity_poly.entity_id
_entity_poly.type
_entity_poly.pdbx_seq_one_letter_code
_entity_poly.pdbx_strand_id
1 'polypeptide(L)'
;MSRIFVPSPISGSKWEYICDNCDSERVFHSESYTIGYQLSGSCNIISEGRGVVVRERTLFLIDKGSFKVDAKVGCSGSFEQILFSLDAESLFGRLSRDTSRSERRFEHAILTGIVSTRTIEDVASQCCTSLSTFKRRFAKRFAHSPHRWFLHCRLDIAERIIGYSGVTVADLAQMCGFSNTSHFI
;
A
#
# COMPACT_ATOMS: atom_id res chain seq x y z
N MET A 1 -14.55 -26.30 0.75
CA MET A 1 -14.45 -24.83 0.96
C MET A 1 -14.02 -24.19 -0.35
N SER A 2 -14.95 -23.53 -1.03
CA SER A 2 -14.65 -22.84 -2.28
C SER A 2 -13.71 -21.66 -1.96
N ARG A 3 -12.48 -21.70 -2.48
CA ARG A 3 -11.57 -20.55 -2.45
C ARG A 3 -12.23 -19.44 -3.26
N ILE A 4 -12.74 -18.42 -2.60
CA ILE A 4 -13.22 -17.21 -3.27
C ILE A 4 -11.96 -16.54 -3.80
N PHE A 5 -11.76 -16.59 -5.11
CA PHE A 5 -10.66 -15.92 -5.78
C PHE A 5 -10.94 -14.42 -5.75
N VAL A 6 -10.20 -13.69 -4.93
CA VAL A 6 -10.10 -12.22 -5.00
C VAL A 6 -8.92 -11.95 -5.91
N PRO A 7 -9.11 -11.34 -7.09
CA PRO A 7 -7.97 -11.00 -7.93
C PRO A 7 -7.06 -10.04 -7.15
N SER A 8 -5.77 -10.37 -7.07
CA SER A 8 -4.78 -9.52 -6.45
C SER A 8 -4.65 -8.23 -7.26
N PRO A 9 -4.75 -7.06 -6.62
CA PRO A 9 -4.46 -5.79 -7.29
C PRO A 9 -2.99 -5.61 -7.60
N ILE A 10 -2.13 -6.48 -7.07
CA ILE A 10 -0.69 -6.37 -7.20
C ILE A 10 -0.28 -7.17 -8.43
N SER A 11 -0.04 -6.44 -9.52
CA SER A 11 0.53 -6.96 -10.75
C SER A 11 1.94 -6.41 -10.93
N GLY A 12 2.78 -7.18 -11.61
CA GLY A 12 4.07 -6.69 -12.07
C GLY A 12 5.28 -7.23 -11.33
N SER A 13 6.43 -6.84 -11.87
CA SER A 13 7.74 -7.22 -11.37
C SER A 13 8.00 -6.52 -10.04
N LYS A 14 8.54 -7.27 -9.14
CA LYS A 14 9.11 -6.78 -7.91
C LYS A 14 10.36 -5.95 -8.21
N TRP A 15 10.50 -4.84 -7.53
CA TRP A 15 11.71 -4.02 -7.51
C TRP A 15 12.29 -4.02 -6.10
N GLU A 16 13.56 -4.35 -5.98
CA GLU A 16 14.34 -4.14 -4.77
C GLU A 16 15.16 -2.87 -4.95
N TYR A 17 15.06 -1.97 -3.98
CA TYR A 17 15.97 -0.85 -3.87
C TYR A 17 16.81 -1.02 -2.60
N ILE A 18 18.08 -1.28 -2.80
CA ILE A 18 19.07 -1.40 -1.74
C ILE A 18 20.08 -0.27 -1.94
N CYS A 19 20.32 0.50 -0.90
CA CYS A 19 21.37 1.50 -0.87
C CYS A 19 22.19 1.32 0.39
N ASP A 20 23.44 0.92 0.21
CA ASP A 20 24.40 0.82 1.31
C ASP A 20 25.02 2.19 1.56
N ASN A 21 24.94 2.64 2.81
CA ASN A 21 25.69 3.79 3.33
C ASN A 21 25.48 5.12 2.58
N CYS A 22 24.27 5.41 2.10
CA CYS A 22 24.00 6.71 1.49
C CYS A 22 22.76 7.40 2.06
N ASP A 23 22.98 8.52 2.74
CA ASP A 23 21.99 9.56 2.82
C ASP A 23 21.90 10.17 1.43
N SER A 24 20.83 9.90 0.70
CA SER A 24 20.69 10.35 -0.68
C SER A 24 19.32 10.94 -0.97
N GLU A 25 19.35 12.05 -1.64
CA GLU A 25 18.18 12.69 -2.21
C GLU A 25 18.09 12.29 -3.68
N ARG A 26 16.95 11.71 -4.10
CA ARG A 26 16.72 11.28 -5.48
C ARG A 26 15.33 11.66 -5.94
N VAL A 27 15.21 11.99 -7.23
CA VAL A 27 13.93 12.24 -7.89
C VAL A 27 13.58 11.04 -8.76
N PHE A 28 12.35 10.58 -8.61
CA PHE A 28 11.79 9.46 -9.36
C PHE A 28 10.52 9.90 -10.08
N HIS A 29 10.17 9.18 -11.13
CA HIS A 29 8.88 9.30 -11.80
C HIS A 29 8.24 7.91 -11.88
N SER A 30 6.98 7.81 -11.48
CA SER A 30 6.19 6.58 -11.59
C SER A 30 4.96 6.79 -12.45
N GLU A 31 4.78 5.93 -13.45
CA GLU A 31 3.58 5.92 -14.30
C GLU A 31 2.42 5.18 -13.66
N SER A 32 2.69 4.37 -12.63
CA SER A 32 1.70 3.58 -11.90
C SER A 32 1.73 3.86 -10.41
N TYR A 33 0.65 3.55 -9.70
CA TYR A 33 0.72 3.47 -8.25
C TYR A 33 1.70 2.37 -7.83
N THR A 34 2.45 2.64 -6.78
CA THR A 34 3.43 1.70 -6.26
C THR A 34 3.19 1.46 -4.77
N ILE A 35 3.07 0.20 -4.37
CA ILE A 35 3.07 -0.18 -2.96
C ILE A 35 4.50 -0.52 -2.58
N GLY A 36 4.98 0.08 -1.49
CA GLY A 36 6.29 -0.21 -0.93
C GLY A 36 6.20 -0.77 0.49
N TYR A 37 7.18 -1.59 0.84
CA TYR A 37 7.46 -2.01 2.21
C TYR A 37 8.85 -1.56 2.58
N GLN A 38 8.98 -0.74 3.64
CA GLN A 38 10.27 -0.28 4.14
C GLN A 38 10.86 -1.34 5.03
N LEU A 39 11.92 -1.98 4.58
CA LEU A 39 12.57 -3.08 5.30
C LEU A 39 13.59 -2.55 6.33
N SER A 40 14.46 -1.64 5.91
CA SER A 40 15.49 -1.02 6.76
C SER A 40 15.64 0.47 6.42
N GLY A 41 15.98 1.27 7.43
CA GLY A 41 16.09 2.72 7.29
C GLY A 41 14.74 3.45 7.28
N SER A 42 14.78 4.71 6.92
CA SER A 42 13.59 5.55 6.78
C SER A 42 13.73 6.50 5.61
N CYS A 43 12.62 7.03 5.10
CA CYS A 43 12.69 8.08 4.10
C CYS A 43 11.57 9.10 4.25
N ASN A 44 11.77 10.26 3.64
CA ASN A 44 10.73 11.24 3.42
C ASN A 44 10.41 11.24 1.92
N ILE A 45 9.18 10.89 1.56
CA ILE A 45 8.70 10.92 0.18
C ILE A 45 7.95 12.21 -0.01
N ILE A 46 8.40 13.05 -0.93
CA ILE A 46 7.84 14.37 -1.18
C ILE A 46 7.24 14.39 -2.58
N SER A 47 5.95 14.64 -2.69
CA SER A 47 5.23 14.84 -3.94
C SER A 47 4.36 16.09 -3.84
N GLU A 48 4.39 16.94 -4.86
CA GLU A 48 3.61 18.19 -4.91
C GLU A 48 3.73 19.07 -3.65
N GLY A 49 4.93 19.13 -3.05
CA GLY A 49 5.18 19.90 -1.83
C GLY A 49 4.66 19.28 -0.52
N ARG A 50 4.11 18.07 -0.57
CA ARG A 50 3.68 17.30 0.60
C ARG A 50 4.66 16.18 0.88
N GLY A 51 5.15 16.12 2.11
CA GLY A 51 6.07 15.07 2.57
C GLY A 51 5.37 14.04 3.43
N VAL A 52 5.69 12.77 3.21
CA VAL A 52 5.26 11.64 4.04
C VAL A 52 6.50 10.91 4.56
N VAL A 53 6.62 10.82 5.87
CA VAL A 53 7.73 10.07 6.50
C VAL A 53 7.37 8.59 6.53
N VAL A 54 8.20 7.78 5.88
CA VAL A 54 8.12 6.32 5.88
C VAL A 54 9.17 5.79 6.86
N ARG A 55 8.73 4.96 7.81
CA ARG A 55 9.58 4.32 8.81
C ARG A 55 9.77 2.84 8.51
N GLU A 56 10.77 2.24 9.15
CA GLU A 56 10.97 0.79 9.09
C GLU A 56 9.69 0.01 9.40
N ARG A 57 9.53 -1.14 8.78
CA ARG A 57 8.43 -2.10 8.97
C ARG A 57 7.04 -1.55 8.63
N THR A 58 6.98 -0.57 7.73
CA THR A 58 5.70 0.01 7.29
C THR A 58 5.46 -0.17 5.81
N LEU A 59 4.18 -0.43 5.46
CA LEU A 59 3.70 -0.31 4.10
C LEU A 59 3.46 1.17 3.77
N PHE A 60 3.71 1.53 2.52
CA PHE A 60 3.41 2.85 2.01
C PHE A 60 2.91 2.80 0.56
N LEU A 61 2.25 3.85 0.14
CA LEU A 61 1.77 4.03 -1.22
C LEU A 61 2.49 5.23 -1.85
N ILE A 62 2.95 5.05 -3.07
CA ILE A 62 3.46 6.13 -3.92
C ILE A 62 2.42 6.35 -5.02
N ASP A 63 1.95 7.59 -5.15
CA ASP A 63 1.06 8.01 -6.21
C ASP A 63 1.80 8.09 -7.56
N LYS A 64 1.03 8.15 -8.65
CA LYS A 64 1.57 8.43 -9.99
C LYS A 64 2.16 9.82 -10.04
N GLY A 65 3.25 9.99 -10.79
CA GLY A 65 3.88 11.27 -11.00
C GLY A 65 5.32 11.33 -10.52
N SER A 66 5.83 12.55 -10.37
CA SER A 66 7.19 12.79 -9.89
C SER A 66 7.20 12.95 -8.38
N PHE A 67 8.17 12.32 -7.74
CA PHE A 67 8.38 12.41 -6.31
C PHE A 67 9.87 12.40 -5.99
N LYS A 68 10.20 13.02 -4.88
CA LYS A 68 11.54 13.08 -4.32
C LYS A 68 11.59 12.16 -3.11
N VAL A 69 12.64 11.37 -3.01
CA VAL A 69 12.94 10.54 -1.85
C VAL A 69 14.18 11.05 -1.17
N ASP A 70 14.05 11.41 0.09
CA ASP A 70 15.15 11.73 0.99
C ASP A 70 15.36 10.52 1.91
N ALA A 71 16.32 9.68 1.57
CA ALA A 71 16.58 8.42 2.24
C ALA A 71 17.59 8.58 3.38
N LYS A 72 17.33 7.88 4.50
CA LYS A 72 18.22 7.79 5.66
C LYS A 72 18.46 6.34 5.99
N VAL A 73 19.73 5.98 6.12
CA VAL A 73 20.12 4.62 6.53
C VAL A 73 19.62 4.29 7.94
N GLY A 74 19.27 3.05 8.16
CA GLY A 74 18.87 2.54 9.47
C GLY A 74 20.07 2.21 10.38
N CYS A 75 19.75 1.69 11.56
CA CYS A 75 20.77 1.23 12.51
C CYS A 75 21.65 0.08 11.98
N SER A 76 21.16 -0.66 10.99
CA SER A 76 21.91 -1.70 10.26
C SER A 76 22.96 -1.13 9.29
N GLY A 77 22.97 0.18 9.04
CA GLY A 77 23.81 0.82 8.03
C GLY A 77 23.28 0.64 6.60
N SER A 78 22.05 0.16 6.43
CA SER A 78 21.40 -0.03 5.13
C SER A 78 20.10 0.75 5.02
N PHE A 79 19.71 1.00 3.77
CA PHE A 79 18.39 1.48 3.39
C PHE A 79 17.81 0.49 2.35
N GLU A 80 16.73 -0.18 2.72
CA GLU A 80 16.16 -1.25 1.91
C GLU A 80 14.65 -1.09 1.77
N GLN A 81 14.16 -1.18 0.55
CA GLN A 81 12.73 -1.14 0.20
C GLN A 81 12.38 -2.25 -0.77
N ILE A 82 11.18 -2.80 -0.61
CA ILE A 82 10.57 -3.71 -1.57
C ILE A 82 9.40 -2.96 -2.19
N LEU A 83 9.38 -2.84 -3.52
CA LEU A 83 8.39 -2.08 -4.25
C LEU A 83 7.60 -3.00 -5.20
N PHE A 84 6.29 -2.78 -5.30
CA PHE A 84 5.39 -3.50 -6.20
C PHE A 84 4.56 -2.51 -7.00
N SER A 85 4.50 -2.67 -8.31
CA SER A 85 3.53 -1.94 -9.14
C SER A 85 2.12 -2.40 -8.83
N LEU A 86 1.18 -1.46 -8.77
CA LEU A 86 -0.23 -1.72 -8.52
C LEU A 86 -1.02 -1.47 -9.81
N ASP A 87 -1.72 -2.50 -10.27
CA ASP A 87 -2.61 -2.40 -11.43
C ASP A 87 -3.96 -1.77 -11.03
N ALA A 88 -3.94 -0.45 -10.93
CA ALA A 88 -5.15 0.30 -10.61
C ALA A 88 -6.19 0.24 -11.76
N GLU A 89 -5.78 0.04 -13.01
CA GLU A 89 -6.71 -0.08 -14.14
C GLU A 89 -7.53 -1.36 -14.05
N SER A 90 -6.94 -2.48 -13.64
CA SER A 90 -7.69 -3.72 -13.38
C SER A 90 -8.70 -3.57 -12.25
N LEU A 91 -8.38 -2.77 -11.22
CA LEU A 91 -9.27 -2.55 -10.08
C LEU A 91 -10.41 -1.58 -10.37
N PHE A 92 -10.09 -0.47 -11.03
CA PHE A 92 -11.02 0.67 -11.15
C PHE A 92 -11.47 0.93 -12.59
N GLY A 93 -10.90 0.20 -13.57
CA GLY A 93 -11.04 0.51 -14.99
C GLY A 93 -10.21 1.74 -15.36
N ARG A 94 -10.11 2.01 -16.66
CA ARG A 94 -9.37 3.18 -17.14
C ARG A 94 -10.05 4.47 -16.70
N LEU A 95 -9.37 5.26 -15.90
CA LEU A 95 -9.83 6.59 -15.53
C LEU A 95 -9.70 7.53 -16.73
N SER A 96 -10.81 8.16 -17.11
CA SER A 96 -10.81 9.23 -18.11
C SER A 96 -10.53 10.60 -17.45
N ARG A 97 -10.25 11.62 -18.28
CA ARG A 97 -10.16 13.01 -17.79
C ARG A 97 -11.46 13.48 -17.14
N ASP A 98 -12.59 12.93 -17.56
CA ASP A 98 -13.93 13.25 -17.07
C ASP A 98 -14.35 12.45 -15.82
N THR A 99 -13.43 11.62 -15.26
CA THR A 99 -13.71 10.89 -14.04
C THR A 99 -14.02 11.85 -12.89
N SER A 100 -15.19 11.66 -12.26
CA SER A 100 -15.66 12.56 -11.21
C SER A 100 -14.69 12.64 -10.03
N ARG A 101 -14.66 13.80 -9.34
CA ARG A 101 -13.87 13.98 -8.12
C ARG A 101 -14.21 12.96 -7.05
N SER A 102 -15.48 12.54 -6.95
CA SER A 102 -15.93 11.48 -6.03
C SER A 102 -15.33 10.12 -6.35
N GLU A 103 -15.19 9.78 -7.64
CA GLU A 103 -14.58 8.53 -8.08
C GLU A 103 -13.09 8.49 -7.77
N ARG A 104 -12.36 9.57 -8.06
CA ARG A 104 -10.94 9.71 -7.73
C ARG A 104 -10.67 9.62 -6.22
N ARG A 105 -11.53 10.24 -5.40
CA ARG A 105 -11.43 10.13 -3.93
C ARG A 105 -11.67 8.69 -3.46
N PHE A 106 -12.65 8.00 -4.05
CA PHE A 106 -12.94 6.62 -3.71
C PHE A 106 -11.77 5.70 -4.06
N GLU A 107 -11.19 5.85 -5.26
CA GLU A 107 -10.00 5.12 -5.67
C GLU A 107 -8.84 5.35 -4.70
N HIS A 108 -8.48 6.61 -4.47
CA HIS A 108 -7.37 6.96 -3.59
C HIS A 108 -7.59 6.45 -2.14
N ALA A 109 -8.82 6.55 -1.61
CA ALA A 109 -9.13 6.04 -0.28
C ALA A 109 -9.00 4.51 -0.20
N ILE A 110 -9.33 3.77 -1.25
CA ILE A 110 -9.13 2.32 -1.31
C ILE A 110 -7.65 1.99 -1.38
N LEU A 111 -6.88 2.66 -2.24
CA LEU A 111 -5.44 2.42 -2.36
C LEU A 111 -4.71 2.70 -1.05
N THR A 112 -5.02 3.81 -0.39
CA THR A 112 -4.46 4.11 0.95
C THR A 112 -4.92 3.13 2.02
N GLY A 113 -6.14 2.60 1.90
CA GLY A 113 -6.69 1.57 2.79
C GLY A 113 -5.94 0.23 2.71
N ILE A 114 -5.32 -0.11 1.57
CA ILE A 114 -4.49 -1.32 1.44
C ILE A 114 -3.26 -1.22 2.35
N VAL A 115 -2.58 -0.08 2.34
CA VAL A 115 -1.30 0.12 3.05
C VAL A 115 -1.45 0.61 4.49
N SER A 116 -2.67 0.89 4.94
CA SER A 116 -2.93 1.39 6.29
C SER A 116 -3.78 0.41 7.10
N THR A 117 -3.55 0.36 8.41
CA THR A 117 -4.38 -0.40 9.36
C THR A 117 -5.58 0.41 9.88
N ARG A 118 -5.96 1.49 9.17
CA ARG A 118 -7.10 2.34 9.52
C ARG A 118 -8.41 1.56 9.50
N THR A 119 -9.37 2.04 10.27
CA THR A 119 -10.72 1.46 10.29
C THR A 119 -11.44 1.70 8.97
N ILE A 120 -12.47 0.91 8.69
CA ILE A 120 -13.30 1.11 7.48
C ILE A 120 -14.06 2.44 7.55
N GLU A 121 -14.36 2.90 8.77
CA GLU A 121 -14.94 4.20 9.05
C GLU A 121 -14.02 5.35 8.60
N ASP A 122 -12.72 5.23 8.85
CA ASP A 122 -11.72 6.22 8.40
C ASP A 122 -11.62 6.27 6.88
N VAL A 123 -11.63 5.10 6.23
CA VAL A 123 -11.62 5.00 4.76
C VAL A 123 -12.90 5.62 4.16
N ALA A 124 -14.07 5.36 4.76
CA ALA A 124 -15.32 5.97 4.32
C ALA A 124 -15.30 7.51 4.47
N SER A 125 -14.72 8.00 5.56
CA SER A 125 -14.57 9.44 5.83
C SER A 125 -13.67 10.12 4.79
N GLN A 126 -12.60 9.46 4.34
CA GLN A 126 -11.77 9.96 3.22
C GLN A 126 -12.54 10.09 1.91
N CYS A 127 -13.54 9.22 1.69
CA CYS A 127 -14.46 9.32 0.56
C CYS A 127 -15.53 10.41 0.72
N CYS A 128 -15.59 11.10 1.86
CA CYS A 128 -16.66 12.04 2.22
C CYS A 128 -18.04 11.37 2.15
N THR A 129 -18.17 10.12 2.60
CA THR A 129 -19.43 9.36 2.60
C THR A 129 -19.69 8.70 3.96
N SER A 130 -20.96 8.36 4.23
CA SER A 130 -21.28 7.52 5.40
C SER A 130 -20.73 6.11 5.23
N LEU A 131 -20.47 5.43 6.33
CA LEU A 131 -19.99 4.04 6.34
C LEU A 131 -20.93 3.10 5.55
N SER A 132 -22.24 3.26 5.69
CA SER A 132 -23.23 2.45 4.96
C SER A 132 -23.18 2.67 3.45
N THR A 133 -23.05 3.92 3.02
CA THR A 133 -22.90 4.27 1.60
C THR A 133 -21.59 3.73 1.04
N PHE A 134 -20.49 3.86 1.80
CA PHE A 134 -19.20 3.31 1.41
C PHE A 134 -19.28 1.78 1.25
N LYS A 135 -19.78 1.06 2.27
CA LYS A 135 -19.90 -0.42 2.22
C LYS A 135 -20.73 -0.88 1.02
N ARG A 136 -21.85 -0.21 0.74
CA ARG A 136 -22.71 -0.55 -0.42
C ARG A 136 -21.99 -0.32 -1.75
N ARG A 137 -21.32 0.84 -1.91
CA ARG A 137 -20.54 1.17 -3.12
C ARG A 137 -19.38 0.20 -3.31
N PHE A 138 -18.68 -0.11 -2.23
CA PHE A 138 -17.57 -1.05 -2.22
C PHE A 138 -18.02 -2.47 -2.62
N ALA A 139 -19.08 -3.00 -2.01
CA ALA A 139 -19.62 -4.32 -2.33
C ALA A 139 -20.11 -4.41 -3.78
N LYS A 140 -20.71 -3.34 -4.31
CA LYS A 140 -21.09 -3.28 -5.73
C LYS A 140 -19.88 -3.36 -6.67
N ARG A 141 -18.72 -2.79 -6.27
CA ARG A 141 -17.51 -2.74 -7.09
C ARG A 141 -16.69 -4.01 -7.01
N PHE A 142 -16.48 -4.52 -5.80
CA PHE A 142 -15.53 -5.59 -5.51
C PHE A 142 -16.19 -6.93 -5.15
N ALA A 143 -17.52 -7.00 -5.04
CA ALA A 143 -18.30 -8.17 -4.61
C ALA A 143 -17.89 -8.74 -3.23
N HIS A 144 -17.19 -7.96 -2.40
CA HIS A 144 -16.69 -8.34 -1.08
C HIS A 144 -16.94 -7.25 -0.04
N SER A 145 -16.90 -7.62 1.24
CA SER A 145 -16.87 -6.62 2.30
C SER A 145 -15.50 -5.92 2.34
N PRO A 146 -15.45 -4.60 2.65
CA PRO A 146 -14.18 -3.85 2.68
C PRO A 146 -13.13 -4.49 3.58
N HIS A 147 -13.49 -4.87 4.81
CA HIS A 147 -12.57 -5.47 5.77
C HIS A 147 -11.89 -6.73 5.21
N ARG A 148 -12.70 -7.66 4.68
CA ARG A 148 -12.18 -8.91 4.12
C ARG A 148 -11.29 -8.66 2.90
N TRP A 149 -11.69 -7.72 2.05
CA TRP A 149 -10.94 -7.39 0.85
C TRP A 149 -9.57 -6.77 1.18
N PHE A 150 -9.51 -5.78 2.09
CA PHE A 150 -8.25 -5.19 2.53
C PHE A 150 -7.34 -6.21 3.20
N LEU A 151 -7.90 -7.11 4.02
CA LEU A 151 -7.12 -8.19 4.61
C LEU A 151 -6.51 -9.08 3.55
N HIS A 152 -7.27 -9.49 2.53
CA HIS A 152 -6.74 -10.32 1.43
C HIS A 152 -5.62 -9.59 0.67
N CYS A 153 -5.76 -8.31 0.37
CA CYS A 153 -4.70 -7.55 -0.28
C CYS A 153 -3.40 -7.54 0.55
N ARG A 154 -3.52 -7.33 1.87
CA ARG A 154 -2.34 -7.34 2.76
C ARG A 154 -1.72 -8.73 2.89
N LEU A 155 -2.52 -9.79 2.95
CA LEU A 155 -2.03 -11.17 2.96
C LEU A 155 -1.28 -11.49 1.66
N ASP A 156 -1.76 -11.03 0.51
CA ASP A 156 -1.07 -11.21 -0.77
C ASP A 156 0.28 -10.47 -0.80
N ILE A 157 0.36 -9.26 -0.23
CA ILE A 157 1.64 -8.57 -0.04
C ILE A 157 2.55 -9.37 0.90
N ALA A 158 2.01 -9.85 2.04
CA ALA A 158 2.76 -10.64 3.01
C ALA A 158 3.36 -11.91 2.38
N GLU A 159 2.59 -12.62 1.57
CA GLU A 159 3.04 -13.80 0.83
C GLU A 159 4.21 -13.48 -0.11
N ARG A 160 4.21 -12.31 -0.72
CA ARG A 160 5.28 -11.87 -1.62
C ARG A 160 6.57 -11.48 -0.92
N ILE A 161 6.50 -11.02 0.34
CA ILE A 161 7.65 -10.53 1.08
C ILE A 161 8.18 -11.50 2.15
N ILE A 162 7.47 -12.60 2.45
CA ILE A 162 7.84 -13.53 3.53
C ILE A 162 9.22 -14.18 3.35
N GLY A 163 9.71 -14.29 2.12
CA GLY A 163 11.01 -14.89 1.81
C GLY A 163 12.21 -13.94 1.96
N TYR A 164 11.96 -12.67 2.30
CA TYR A 164 13.02 -11.67 2.39
C TYR A 164 13.77 -11.76 3.71
N SER A 165 15.11 -11.67 3.62
CA SER A 165 15.97 -11.54 4.80
C SER A 165 15.53 -10.34 5.63
N GLY A 166 15.36 -10.54 6.93
CA GLY A 166 14.95 -9.49 7.85
C GLY A 166 13.44 -9.27 7.98
N VAL A 167 12.57 -9.92 7.21
CA VAL A 167 11.12 -9.92 7.42
C VAL A 167 10.74 -11.00 8.43
N THR A 168 10.11 -10.62 9.52
CA THR A 168 9.65 -11.56 10.55
C THR A 168 8.15 -11.86 10.43
N VAL A 169 7.70 -12.99 10.98
CA VAL A 169 6.27 -13.31 11.06
C VAL A 169 5.50 -12.26 11.87
N ALA A 170 6.14 -11.66 12.87
CA ALA A 170 5.54 -10.58 13.65
C ALA A 170 5.31 -9.32 12.80
N ASP A 171 6.26 -8.96 11.94
CA ASP A 171 6.10 -7.83 11.00
C ASP A 171 4.92 -8.06 10.05
N LEU A 172 4.80 -9.29 9.50
CA LEU A 172 3.71 -9.65 8.60
C LEU A 172 2.35 -9.61 9.30
N ALA A 173 2.27 -10.13 10.52
CA ALA A 173 1.06 -10.08 11.32
C ALA A 173 0.62 -8.64 11.57
N GLN A 174 1.54 -7.78 12.01
CA GLN A 174 1.28 -6.36 12.25
C GLN A 174 0.83 -5.65 10.96
N MET A 175 1.51 -5.90 9.85
CA MET A 175 1.18 -5.34 8.53
C MET A 175 -0.24 -5.73 8.09
N CYS A 176 -0.66 -6.96 8.37
CA CYS A 176 -2.01 -7.44 8.08
C CYS A 176 -3.07 -6.93 9.05
N GLY A 177 -2.66 -6.24 10.15
CA GLY A 177 -3.57 -5.68 11.15
C GLY A 177 -3.90 -6.64 12.28
N PHE A 178 -3.12 -7.70 12.48
CA PHE A 178 -3.26 -8.59 13.63
C PHE A 178 -2.49 -8.05 14.84
N SER A 179 -3.18 -7.91 15.95
CA SER A 179 -2.59 -7.49 17.24
C SER A 179 -1.80 -8.62 17.92
N ASN A 180 -2.06 -9.88 17.53
CA ASN A 180 -1.41 -11.06 18.08
C ASN A 180 -0.97 -11.97 16.95
N THR A 181 0.32 -12.30 16.92
CA THR A 181 0.94 -13.17 15.92
C THR A 181 0.34 -14.58 15.92
N SER A 182 -0.10 -15.09 17.07
CA SER A 182 -0.72 -16.41 17.17
C SER A 182 -2.06 -16.54 16.41
N HIS A 183 -2.72 -15.42 16.11
CA HIS A 183 -3.92 -15.42 15.29
C HIS A 183 -3.63 -15.27 13.79
N PHE A 184 -2.38 -14.97 13.45
CA PHE A 184 -1.91 -14.83 12.07
C PHE A 184 -1.40 -16.16 11.50
N ILE A 185 -0.79 -17.00 12.33
CA ILE A 185 -0.29 -18.36 12.01
C ILE A 185 -1.48 -19.35 12.08
#